data_0a63f118a710e1e9d62bd669ddd01730
#
_entry.id   0a63f118a710e1e9d62bd669ddd01730
#
_cell.length_a   1.000
_cell.length_b   1.000
_cell.length_c   1.000
_cell.angle_alpha   90.00
_cell.angle_beta   90.00
_cell.angle_gamma   90.00
#
_symmetry.space_group_name_H-M   'P 1'
#
loop_
_entity.id
_entity.type
_entity.pdbx_description
1 polymer ?
#
loop_
_entity_poly.entity_id
_entity_poly.type
_entity_poly.pdbx_seq_one_letter_code
_entity_poly.pdbx_strand_id
1 'polypeptide(L)'
;MKTLFKQHTDWTEPDHFPDLSKYDEISIDLETKDPDLKTRGSSSTRNEGDVVGIAIAVKDWAGYFPIAHEAGPNMNRKQVLNWFADVLKTDSLKIFHNAIYDMCWIHRLGLKTHGTVVDTMVVASLVDENRFRYDLNSVANDYVGMGKNETALKEAAKE
;
A
#
# COMPACT_ATOMS: atom_id res chain seq x y z
N MET A 1 10.85 7.99 23.31
CA MET A 1 11.12 6.76 24.08
C MET A 1 11.54 5.69 23.09
N LYS A 2 12.76 5.14 23.18
CA LYS A 2 13.13 3.98 22.37
C LYS A 2 12.41 2.76 22.96
N THR A 3 11.57 2.11 22.16
CA THR A 3 10.93 0.85 22.55
C THR A 3 12.00 -0.18 22.89
N LEU A 4 11.99 -0.67 24.13
CA LEU A 4 12.92 -1.67 24.65
C LEU A 4 12.69 -3.08 24.07
N PHE A 5 11.63 -3.26 23.28
CA PHE A 5 11.28 -4.55 22.69
C PHE A 5 11.50 -4.50 21.18
N LYS A 6 12.39 -5.37 20.70
CA LYS A 6 12.50 -5.67 19.26
C LYS A 6 11.20 -6.35 18.84
N GLN A 7 10.39 -5.68 18.05
CA GLN A 7 9.24 -6.34 17.41
C GLN A 7 9.78 -7.47 16.53
N HIS A 8 9.31 -8.67 16.77
CA HIS A 8 9.65 -9.83 15.93
C HIS A 8 8.87 -9.67 14.62
N THR A 9 9.57 -9.54 13.52
CA THR A 9 8.99 -9.51 12.18
C THR A 9 9.63 -10.59 11.33
N ASP A 10 8.83 -11.30 10.56
CA ASP A 10 9.31 -12.28 9.57
C ASP A 10 9.70 -11.58 8.24
N TRP A 11 9.58 -10.26 8.20
CA TRP A 11 9.99 -9.49 7.02
C TRP A 11 11.51 -9.53 6.86
N THR A 12 11.94 -9.85 5.64
CA THR A 12 13.34 -9.81 5.23
C THR A 12 13.51 -8.79 4.12
N GLU A 13 14.60 -8.02 4.18
CA GLU A 13 14.92 -7.08 3.11
C GLU A 13 15.11 -7.83 1.79
N PRO A 14 14.43 -7.41 0.72
CA PRO A 14 14.64 -8.01 -0.61
C PRO A 14 16.08 -7.84 -1.08
N ASP A 15 16.70 -8.92 -1.56
CA ASP A 15 18.08 -8.90 -2.08
C ASP A 15 18.25 -8.00 -3.31
N HIS A 16 17.17 -7.79 -4.05
CA HIS A 16 17.15 -6.95 -5.25
C HIS A 16 15.75 -6.42 -5.53
N PHE A 17 15.68 -5.36 -6.30
CA PHE A 17 14.41 -4.85 -6.84
C PHE A 17 14.00 -5.68 -8.05
N PRO A 18 12.85 -6.37 -8.03
CA PRO A 18 12.42 -7.19 -9.15
C PRO A 18 12.03 -6.34 -10.36
N ASP A 19 12.29 -6.87 -11.57
CA ASP A 19 11.73 -6.33 -12.80
C ASP A 19 10.27 -6.80 -12.94
N LEU A 20 9.34 -5.86 -12.79
CA LEU A 20 7.91 -6.12 -12.91
C LEU A 20 7.32 -5.75 -14.28
N SER A 21 8.13 -5.32 -15.24
CA SER A 21 7.67 -4.89 -16.57
C SER A 21 7.02 -6.00 -17.40
N LYS A 22 7.28 -7.26 -17.05
CA LYS A 22 6.73 -8.45 -17.72
C LYS A 22 5.32 -8.84 -17.26
N TYR A 23 4.79 -8.20 -16.21
CA TYR A 23 3.48 -8.51 -15.67
C TYR A 23 2.42 -7.55 -16.22
N ASP A 24 1.28 -8.10 -16.62
CA ASP A 24 0.16 -7.31 -17.13
C ASP A 24 -0.60 -6.57 -16.03
N GLU A 25 -0.50 -7.07 -14.79
CA GLU A 25 -1.23 -6.56 -13.62
C GLU A 25 -0.28 -6.40 -12.43
N ILE A 26 -0.35 -5.26 -11.77
CA ILE A 26 0.43 -4.94 -10.57
C ILE A 26 -0.50 -4.34 -9.53
N SER A 27 -0.67 -5.03 -8.40
CA SER A 27 -1.38 -4.51 -7.23
C SER A 27 -0.45 -3.67 -6.37
N ILE A 28 -0.92 -2.52 -5.92
CA ILE A 28 -0.15 -1.52 -5.17
C ILE A 28 -0.97 -1.05 -3.98
N ASP A 29 -0.34 -0.96 -2.81
CA ASP A 29 -0.90 -0.40 -1.59
C ASP A 29 0.18 0.41 -0.87
N LEU A 30 -0.16 1.60 -0.38
CA LEU A 30 0.77 2.47 0.34
C LEU A 30 0.45 2.49 1.83
N GLU A 31 1.46 2.20 2.64
CA GLU A 31 1.38 2.45 4.07
C GLU A 31 1.80 3.89 4.38
N THR A 32 0.95 4.60 5.12
CA THR A 32 1.11 6.03 5.35
C THR A 32 1.03 6.39 6.83
N LYS A 33 1.84 7.35 7.23
CA LYS A 33 1.66 8.06 8.49
C LYS A 33 0.75 9.26 8.24
N ASP A 34 -0.54 9.09 8.51
CA ASP A 34 -1.57 10.12 8.30
C ASP A 34 -2.38 10.34 9.61
N PRO A 35 -1.82 11.11 10.57
CA PRO A 35 -2.34 11.17 11.94
C PRO A 35 -3.75 11.72 12.04
N ASP A 36 -4.13 12.62 11.14
CA ASP A 36 -5.42 13.32 11.18
C ASP A 36 -6.44 12.79 10.16
N LEU A 37 -6.18 11.62 9.57
CA LEU A 37 -7.00 11.06 8.49
C LEU A 37 -8.50 11.03 8.83
N LYS A 38 -8.85 10.62 10.05
CA LYS A 38 -10.26 10.47 10.48
C LYS A 38 -10.96 11.80 10.77
N THR A 39 -10.23 12.85 11.10
CA THR A 39 -10.77 14.14 11.52
C THR A 39 -10.69 15.22 10.47
N ARG A 40 -9.64 15.19 9.63
CA ARG A 40 -9.32 16.23 8.65
C ARG A 40 -9.20 15.70 7.21
N GLY A 41 -9.42 14.40 7.00
CA GLY A 41 -9.19 13.73 5.72
C GLY A 41 -7.71 13.52 5.42
N SER A 42 -7.39 13.07 4.21
CA SER A 42 -6.02 12.75 3.81
C SER A 42 -5.08 13.95 3.91
N SER A 43 -3.93 13.73 4.55
CA SER A 43 -2.88 14.74 4.73
C SER A 43 -2.00 14.91 3.48
N SER A 44 -2.18 14.08 2.45
CA SER A 44 -1.41 14.15 1.21
C SER A 44 -1.47 15.52 0.57
N THR A 45 -2.63 16.19 0.61
CA THR A 45 -2.85 17.53 0.04
C THR A 45 -2.37 18.67 0.93
N ARG A 46 -2.17 18.41 2.23
CA ARG A 46 -1.75 19.42 3.23
C ARG A 46 -0.25 19.42 3.49
N ASN A 47 0.51 18.57 2.82
CA ASN A 47 1.93 18.34 3.09
C ASN A 47 2.23 17.92 4.55
N GLU A 48 1.29 17.24 5.19
CA GLU A 48 1.42 16.62 6.50
C GLU A 48 1.56 15.09 6.35
N GLY A 49 2.14 14.41 7.34
CA GLY A 49 2.37 12.96 7.26
C GLY A 49 3.39 12.54 6.19
N ASP A 50 3.50 11.25 5.94
CA ASP A 50 4.43 10.70 4.95
C ASP A 50 4.01 9.28 4.50
N VAL A 51 4.55 8.82 3.35
CA VAL A 51 4.51 7.42 2.95
C VAL A 51 5.61 6.68 3.70
N VAL A 52 5.23 5.68 4.48
CA VAL A 52 6.16 4.90 5.32
C VAL A 52 6.54 3.55 4.72
N GLY A 53 5.72 3.03 3.80
CA GLY A 53 6.00 1.78 3.12
C GLY A 53 5.21 1.64 1.82
N ILE A 54 5.67 0.73 0.97
CA ILE A 54 5.05 0.40 -0.31
C ILE A 54 4.89 -1.11 -0.38
N ALA A 55 3.66 -1.59 -0.52
CA ALA A 55 3.36 -2.99 -0.81
C ALA A 55 3.07 -3.16 -2.30
N ILE A 56 3.65 -4.17 -2.91
CA ILE A 56 3.42 -4.51 -4.32
C ILE A 56 3.23 -6.01 -4.42
N ALA A 57 2.24 -6.40 -5.22
CA ALA A 57 2.00 -7.78 -5.56
C ALA A 57 1.74 -7.95 -7.06
N VAL A 58 2.22 -9.06 -7.59
CA VAL A 58 1.94 -9.59 -8.92
C VAL A 58 1.54 -11.06 -8.78
N LYS A 59 1.17 -11.73 -9.87
CA LYS A 59 0.60 -13.08 -9.87
C LYS A 59 1.31 -14.09 -8.95
N ASP A 60 2.63 -14.08 -8.89
CA ASP A 60 3.45 -15.09 -8.23
C ASP A 60 4.51 -14.51 -7.28
N TRP A 61 4.42 -13.21 -7.00
CA TRP A 61 5.34 -12.54 -6.09
C TRP A 61 4.65 -11.38 -5.36
N ALA A 62 5.03 -11.17 -4.11
CA ALA A 62 4.65 -9.98 -3.34
C ALA A 62 5.83 -9.51 -2.51
N GLY A 63 5.93 -8.20 -2.33
CA GLY A 63 6.97 -7.58 -1.52
C GLY A 63 6.49 -6.34 -0.80
N TYR A 64 7.12 -6.07 0.35
CA TYR A 64 6.92 -4.87 1.14
C TYR A 64 8.24 -4.12 1.29
N PHE A 65 8.23 -2.81 1.05
CA PHE A 65 9.38 -1.93 1.03
C PHE A 65 9.20 -0.82 2.07
N PRO A 66 9.65 -1.02 3.33
CA PRO A 66 9.59 0.01 4.36
C PRO A 66 10.60 1.12 4.06
N ILE A 67 10.17 2.40 4.11
CA ILE A 67 11.00 3.55 3.71
C ILE A 67 11.04 4.68 4.74
N ALA A 68 10.12 4.71 5.69
CA ALA A 68 10.06 5.76 6.72
C ALA A 68 9.32 5.33 8.00
N HIS A 69 9.37 4.05 8.37
CA HIS A 69 8.85 3.60 9.66
C HIS A 69 9.66 4.18 10.82
N GLU A 70 8.99 4.53 11.91
CA GLU A 70 9.65 5.01 13.13
C GLU A 70 10.39 3.88 13.87
N ALA A 71 9.89 2.65 13.78
CA ALA A 71 10.47 1.47 14.37
C ALA A 71 10.78 0.41 13.30
N GLY A 72 11.89 -0.32 13.49
CA GLY A 72 12.32 -1.36 12.57
C GLY A 72 13.25 -0.87 11.46
N PRO A 73 13.73 -1.78 10.62
CA PRO A 73 14.60 -1.45 9.51
C PRO A 73 13.83 -0.73 8.40
N ASN A 74 14.47 0.28 7.80
CA ASN A 74 13.98 0.91 6.58
C ASN A 74 15.00 0.70 5.47
N MET A 75 14.51 0.49 4.27
CA MET A 75 15.32 0.45 3.05
C MET A 75 15.75 1.87 2.63
N ASN A 76 16.70 1.98 1.73
CA ASN A 76 17.10 3.27 1.17
C ASN A 76 15.93 3.88 0.38
N ARG A 77 15.30 4.91 0.97
CA ARG A 77 14.12 5.58 0.42
C ARG A 77 14.30 6.00 -1.04
N LYS A 78 15.46 6.57 -1.39
CA LYS A 78 15.73 7.04 -2.76
C LYS A 78 15.78 5.90 -3.75
N GLN A 79 16.39 4.78 -3.38
CA GLN A 79 16.47 3.60 -4.25
C GLN A 79 15.09 2.98 -4.45
N VAL A 80 14.31 2.83 -3.37
CA VAL A 80 12.93 2.30 -3.46
C VAL A 80 12.07 3.21 -4.33
N LEU A 81 12.09 4.53 -4.13
CA LEU A 81 11.27 5.45 -4.91
C LEU A 81 11.68 5.52 -6.38
N ASN A 82 12.97 5.38 -6.70
CA ASN A 82 13.42 5.30 -8.09
C ASN A 82 12.88 4.03 -8.78
N TRP A 83 13.03 2.88 -8.13
CA TRP A 83 12.46 1.63 -8.62
C TRP A 83 10.93 1.70 -8.73
N PHE A 84 10.26 2.23 -7.73
CA PHE A 84 8.80 2.38 -7.75
C PHE A 84 8.34 3.31 -8.88
N ALA A 85 9.09 4.37 -9.16
CA ALA A 85 8.82 5.23 -10.32
C ALA A 85 8.89 4.45 -11.64
N ASP A 86 9.82 3.51 -11.77
CA ASP A 86 9.91 2.67 -12.97
C ASP A 86 8.77 1.65 -13.04
N VAL A 87 8.34 1.07 -11.92
CA VAL A 87 7.13 0.23 -11.83
C VAL A 87 5.89 1.02 -12.27
N LEU A 88 5.73 2.26 -11.82
CA LEU A 88 4.59 3.10 -12.18
C LEU A 88 4.57 3.52 -13.65
N LYS A 89 5.71 3.48 -14.35
CA LYS A 89 5.82 3.80 -15.80
C LYS A 89 5.44 2.64 -16.71
N THR A 90 5.38 1.41 -16.21
CA THR A 90 5.03 0.25 -17.04
C THR A 90 3.61 0.39 -17.62
N ASP A 91 3.31 -0.29 -18.71
CA ASP A 91 1.98 -0.32 -19.32
C ASP A 91 1.00 -1.26 -18.59
N SER A 92 1.45 -1.98 -17.56
CA SER A 92 0.65 -2.86 -16.73
C SER A 92 -0.57 -2.15 -16.16
N LEU A 93 -1.65 -2.88 -15.90
CA LEU A 93 -2.75 -2.44 -15.06
C LEU A 93 -2.23 -2.18 -13.64
N LYS A 94 -2.48 -0.98 -13.09
CA LYS A 94 -2.20 -0.67 -11.68
C LYS A 94 -3.49 -0.85 -10.89
N ILE A 95 -3.49 -1.82 -10.00
CA ILE A 95 -4.66 -2.20 -9.19
C ILE A 95 -4.48 -1.66 -7.79
N PHE A 96 -5.47 -0.92 -7.31
CA PHE A 96 -5.54 -0.36 -5.97
C PHE A 96 -6.88 -0.72 -5.32
N HIS A 97 -6.97 -0.49 -4.02
CA HIS A 97 -8.25 -0.47 -3.31
C HIS A 97 -8.45 0.89 -2.64
N ASN A 98 -9.42 1.68 -3.09
CA ASN A 98 -9.55 3.11 -2.82
C ASN A 98 -8.40 3.93 -3.46
N ALA A 99 -8.23 3.73 -4.76
CA ALA A 99 -7.13 4.25 -5.56
C ALA A 99 -6.85 5.74 -5.39
N ILE A 100 -7.88 6.55 -5.14
CA ILE A 100 -7.72 7.99 -4.97
C ILE A 100 -6.81 8.34 -3.78
N TYR A 101 -6.86 7.56 -2.72
CA TYR A 101 -6.01 7.76 -1.55
C TYR A 101 -4.53 7.59 -1.91
N ASP A 102 -4.18 6.45 -2.50
CA ASP A 102 -2.80 6.13 -2.89
C ASP A 102 -2.28 7.06 -3.99
N MET A 103 -3.12 7.37 -4.97
CA MET A 103 -2.76 8.27 -6.08
C MET A 103 -2.41 9.68 -5.59
N CYS A 104 -3.09 10.20 -4.57
CA CYS A 104 -2.76 11.48 -3.96
C CYS A 104 -1.37 11.44 -3.29
N TRP A 105 -1.03 10.34 -2.61
CA TRP A 105 0.29 10.17 -2.01
C TRP A 105 1.39 9.96 -3.06
N ILE A 106 1.13 9.17 -4.11
CA ILE A 106 2.04 9.00 -5.26
C ILE A 106 2.34 10.37 -5.90
N HIS A 107 1.30 11.18 -6.12
CA HIS A 107 1.47 12.53 -6.66
C HIS A 107 2.31 13.42 -5.73
N ARG A 108 2.07 13.34 -4.42
CA ARG A 108 2.86 14.09 -3.43
C ARG A 108 4.33 13.68 -3.40
N LEU A 109 4.65 12.41 -3.68
CA LEU A 109 6.03 11.95 -3.86
C LEU A 109 6.69 12.48 -5.14
N GLY A 110 5.96 13.24 -5.97
CA GLY A 110 6.41 13.74 -7.27
C GLY A 110 6.42 12.67 -8.36
N LEU A 111 5.74 11.54 -8.12
CA LEU A 111 5.64 10.42 -9.05
C LEU A 111 4.37 10.49 -9.89
N LYS A 112 4.39 9.82 -11.03
CA LYS A 112 3.24 9.72 -11.95
C LYS A 112 2.96 8.26 -12.28
N THR A 113 1.70 7.88 -12.23
CA THR A 113 1.22 6.56 -12.66
C THR A 113 0.87 6.63 -14.15
N HIS A 114 1.37 5.68 -14.93
CA HIS A 114 1.05 5.49 -16.34
C HIS A 114 0.17 4.26 -16.52
N GLY A 115 -0.48 4.17 -17.68
CA GLY A 115 -1.39 3.09 -18.01
C GLY A 115 -2.74 3.20 -17.31
N THR A 116 -3.47 2.09 -17.30
CA THR A 116 -4.81 2.02 -16.71
C THR A 116 -4.72 1.76 -15.21
N VAL A 117 -5.51 2.52 -14.46
CA VAL A 117 -5.71 2.32 -13.01
C VAL A 117 -7.06 1.65 -12.78
N VAL A 118 -7.07 0.59 -11.98
CA VAL A 118 -8.26 -0.11 -11.52
C VAL A 118 -8.41 0.07 -10.03
N ASP A 119 -9.57 0.53 -9.60
CA ASP A 119 -9.95 0.63 -8.19
C ASP A 119 -10.93 -0.50 -7.83
N THR A 120 -10.46 -1.47 -7.06
CA THR A 120 -11.28 -2.63 -6.68
C THR A 120 -12.45 -2.25 -5.76
N MET A 121 -12.37 -1.12 -5.03
CA MET A 121 -13.49 -0.60 -4.26
C MET A 121 -14.62 -0.11 -5.17
N VAL A 122 -14.28 0.61 -6.24
CA VAL A 122 -15.23 1.07 -7.26
C VAL A 122 -15.78 -0.11 -8.05
N VAL A 123 -14.91 -1.04 -8.48
CA VAL A 123 -15.35 -2.26 -9.20
C VAL A 123 -16.35 -3.05 -8.35
N ALA A 124 -16.07 -3.26 -7.06
CA ALA A 124 -16.99 -3.97 -6.18
C ALA A 124 -18.35 -3.28 -6.05
N SER A 125 -18.40 -1.94 -6.06
CA SER A 125 -19.66 -1.19 -6.04
C SER A 125 -20.47 -1.30 -7.34
N LEU A 126 -19.79 -1.49 -8.46
CA LEU A 126 -20.45 -1.71 -9.76
C LEU A 126 -20.96 -3.14 -9.93
N VAL A 127 -20.28 -4.12 -9.28
CA VAL A 127 -20.71 -5.53 -9.32
C VAL A 127 -21.92 -5.78 -8.42
N ASP A 128 -21.93 -5.17 -7.24
CA ASP A 128 -23.04 -5.27 -6.30
C ASP A 128 -23.24 -3.94 -5.56
N GLU A 129 -24.18 -3.15 -6.02
CA GLU A 129 -24.54 -1.84 -5.47
C GLU A 129 -25.26 -1.91 -4.11
N ASN A 130 -25.75 -3.09 -3.72
CA ASN A 130 -26.54 -3.28 -2.49
C ASN A 130 -25.66 -3.65 -1.27
N ARG A 131 -24.35 -3.68 -1.42
CA ARG A 131 -23.44 -3.97 -0.30
C ARG A 131 -23.42 -2.84 0.71
N PHE A 132 -23.36 -3.19 1.99
CA PHE A 132 -23.21 -2.21 3.09
C PHE A 132 -21.78 -1.67 3.22
N ARG A 133 -20.77 -2.42 2.72
CA ARG A 133 -19.36 -2.10 2.87
C ARG A 133 -18.57 -2.48 1.64
N TYR A 134 -17.65 -1.60 1.27
CA TYR A 134 -16.71 -1.79 0.16
C TYR A 134 -15.25 -1.71 0.64
N ASP A 135 -14.99 -1.76 1.97
CA ASP A 135 -13.62 -1.84 2.49
C ASP A 135 -12.95 -3.14 2.03
N LEU A 136 -11.61 -3.11 1.94
CA LEU A 136 -10.83 -4.22 1.40
C LEU A 136 -11.10 -5.54 2.13
N ASN A 137 -11.24 -5.50 3.46
CA ASN A 137 -11.50 -6.71 4.24
C ASN A 137 -12.84 -7.36 3.88
N SER A 138 -13.90 -6.56 3.75
CA SER A 138 -15.23 -7.05 3.38
C SER A 138 -15.25 -7.58 1.95
N VAL A 139 -14.64 -6.87 1.00
CA VAL A 139 -14.56 -7.29 -0.41
C VAL A 139 -13.72 -8.56 -0.55
N ALA A 140 -12.55 -8.62 0.08
CA ALA A 140 -11.67 -9.79 0.01
C ALA A 140 -12.31 -11.05 0.64
N ASN A 141 -12.99 -10.91 1.78
CA ASN A 141 -13.71 -12.04 2.40
C ASN A 141 -14.76 -12.63 1.46
N ASP A 142 -15.51 -11.79 0.77
CA ASP A 142 -16.65 -12.25 -0.04
C ASP A 142 -16.21 -12.83 -1.39
N TYR A 143 -15.17 -12.25 -2.03
CA TYR A 143 -14.74 -12.67 -3.36
C TYR A 143 -13.55 -13.63 -3.37
N VAL A 144 -12.69 -13.58 -2.33
CA VAL A 144 -11.46 -14.38 -2.26
C VAL A 144 -11.50 -15.39 -1.11
N GLY A 145 -12.44 -15.23 -0.17
CA GLY A 145 -12.53 -16.08 1.01
C GLY A 145 -11.44 -15.80 2.06
N MET A 146 -10.69 -14.71 1.92
CA MET A 146 -9.63 -14.31 2.84
C MET A 146 -9.73 -12.83 3.13
N GLY A 147 -9.80 -12.46 4.42
CA GLY A 147 -9.72 -11.07 4.87
C GLY A 147 -8.31 -10.66 5.29
N LYS A 148 -8.17 -9.40 5.70
CA LYS A 148 -6.92 -8.89 6.29
C LYS A 148 -6.58 -9.66 7.58
N ASN A 149 -5.34 -10.11 7.70
CA ASN A 149 -4.83 -10.60 8.98
C ASN A 149 -4.34 -9.43 9.83
N GLU A 150 -5.22 -8.91 10.67
CA GLU A 150 -4.92 -7.78 11.56
C GLU A 150 -4.58 -8.21 13.00
N THR A 151 -4.36 -9.50 13.24
CA THR A 151 -4.19 -10.03 14.59
C THR A 151 -3.01 -9.39 15.30
N ALA A 152 -1.85 -9.36 14.67
CA ALA A 152 -0.64 -8.77 15.24
C ALA A 152 -0.78 -7.25 15.46
N LEU A 153 -1.45 -6.53 14.54
CA LEU A 153 -1.71 -5.10 14.68
C LEU A 153 -2.65 -4.80 15.84
N LYS A 154 -3.72 -5.60 16.00
CA LYS A 154 -4.68 -5.46 17.09
C LYS A 154 -4.08 -5.82 18.45
N GLU A 155 -3.16 -6.75 18.50
CA GLU A 155 -2.41 -7.09 19.72
C GLU A 155 -1.47 -5.95 20.12
N ALA A 156 -0.69 -5.42 19.17
CA ALA A 156 0.20 -4.29 19.41
C ALA A 156 -0.53 -2.98 19.81
N ALA A 157 -1.78 -2.80 19.37
CA ALA A 157 -2.58 -1.63 19.71
C ALA A 157 -3.29 -1.72 21.08
N LYS A 158 -3.21 -2.87 21.79
CA LYS A 158 -3.77 -3.05 23.14
C LYS A 158 -2.75 -2.78 24.24
N GLU A 159 -1.47 -2.66 23.92
CA GLU A 159 -0.38 -2.27 24.81
C GLU A 159 -0.20 -0.74 24.84
#